data_55959ab9d4dd722d862aaa8fb6f0a5a7
#
_entry.id   55959ab9d4dd722d862aaa8fb6f0a5a7
#
_cell.length_a   1.000
_cell.length_b   1.000
_cell.length_c   1.000
_cell.angle_alpha   90.00
_cell.angle_beta   90.00
_cell.angle_gamma   90.00
#
_symmetry.space_group_name_H-M   'P 1'
#
loop_
_entity.id
_entity.type
_entity.pdbx_description
1 polymer ?
#
loop_
_entity_poly.entity_id
_entity_poly.type
_entity_poly.pdbx_seq_one_letter_code
_entity_poly.pdbx_strand_id
1 'polypeptide(L)'
;MTSKLSLGLFALPFVPSSIVQGQGQEVRNERPNIIFIMSDDHARQAMSIYGHPIGKVAPTPNIDRIGHEGAVFQNNYCCNSISGPSRAAILTGKHSHKNGFMKNWAKGFDGTQQTLPKILQANGTRQLLLVSGILFLSLQVSIIG
;
A
#
# COMPACT_ATOMS: atom_id res chain seq x y z
N MET A 1 30.40 -22.16 80.19
CA MET A 1 30.47 -21.17 79.08
C MET A 1 29.54 -21.60 78.00
N THR A 2 28.35 -21.06 77.99
CA THR A 2 27.27 -21.40 77.02
C THR A 2 27.09 -20.22 76.08
N SER A 3 27.54 -20.37 74.85
CA SER A 3 27.33 -19.36 73.79
C SER A 3 25.92 -19.54 73.17
N LYS A 4 25.09 -18.52 73.26
CA LYS A 4 23.77 -18.48 72.60
C LYS A 4 23.96 -18.04 71.15
N LEU A 5 23.61 -18.93 70.22
CA LEU A 5 23.48 -18.57 68.80
C LEU A 5 22.12 -17.84 68.58
N SER A 6 22.20 -16.59 68.22
CA SER A 6 21.03 -15.79 67.80
C SER A 6 20.74 -16.02 66.32
N LEU A 7 19.58 -16.66 66.03
CA LEU A 7 19.12 -16.85 64.65
C LEU A 7 18.36 -15.59 64.20
N GLY A 8 19.02 -14.78 63.39
CA GLY A 8 18.38 -13.59 62.77
C GLY A 8 17.42 -14.01 61.67
N LEU A 9 16.13 -13.76 61.88
CA LEU A 9 15.07 -13.97 60.88
C LEU A 9 15.10 -12.81 59.89
N PHE A 10 15.64 -13.05 58.68
CA PHE A 10 15.58 -12.12 57.58
C PHE A 10 14.17 -12.15 56.96
N ALA A 11 13.39 -11.10 57.21
CA ALA A 11 12.13 -10.87 56.50
C ALA A 11 12.46 -10.30 55.12
N LEU A 12 12.15 -11.06 54.04
CA LEU A 12 12.23 -10.56 52.66
C LEU A 12 11.06 -9.61 52.40
N PRO A 13 11.29 -8.43 51.85
CA PRO A 13 10.20 -7.53 51.49
C PRO A 13 9.34 -8.14 50.35
N PHE A 14 8.07 -8.27 50.64
CA PHE A 14 7.06 -8.62 49.60
C PHE A 14 6.94 -7.45 48.63
N VAL A 15 7.45 -7.60 47.41
CA VAL A 15 7.24 -6.65 46.31
C VAL A 15 5.89 -6.99 45.68
N PRO A 16 4.89 -6.13 45.75
CA PRO A 16 3.63 -6.39 45.05
C PRO A 16 3.91 -6.35 43.54
N SER A 17 3.65 -7.45 42.88
CA SER A 17 3.68 -7.53 41.39
C SER A 17 2.60 -6.60 40.88
N SER A 18 3.01 -5.40 40.42
CA SER A 18 2.14 -4.50 39.67
C SER A 18 1.72 -5.24 38.41
N ILE A 19 0.47 -5.66 38.35
CA ILE A 19 -0.15 -6.15 37.11
C ILE A 19 -0.13 -4.95 36.16
N VAL A 20 0.79 -4.96 35.22
CA VAL A 20 0.73 -4.07 34.06
C VAL A 20 -0.50 -4.47 33.28
N GLN A 21 -1.61 -3.80 33.54
CA GLN A 21 -2.77 -3.83 32.66
C GLN A 21 -2.30 -3.24 31.33
N GLY A 22 -1.96 -4.10 30.40
CA GLY A 22 -1.83 -3.72 29.02
C GLY A 22 -3.17 -3.13 28.60
N GLN A 23 -3.21 -1.82 28.39
CA GLN A 23 -4.32 -1.18 27.68
C GLN A 23 -4.36 -1.86 26.32
N GLY A 24 -5.30 -2.79 26.14
CA GLY A 24 -5.63 -3.33 24.86
C GLY A 24 -6.05 -2.13 24.01
N GLN A 25 -5.17 -1.67 23.11
CA GLN A 25 -5.61 -0.83 22.02
C GLN A 25 -6.70 -1.62 21.32
N GLU A 26 -7.95 -1.17 21.42
CA GLU A 26 -8.99 -1.60 20.49
C GLU A 26 -8.41 -1.35 19.11
N VAL A 27 -8.04 -2.43 18.43
CA VAL A 27 -7.69 -2.38 17.02
C VAL A 27 -9.00 -2.01 16.33
N ARG A 28 -9.21 -0.70 16.15
CA ARG A 28 -10.27 -0.22 15.28
C ARG A 28 -10.02 -0.87 13.93
N ASN A 29 -10.91 -1.76 13.58
CA ASN A 29 -10.88 -2.47 12.30
C ASN A 29 -11.35 -1.50 11.18
N GLU A 30 -10.74 -0.31 11.16
CA GLU A 30 -11.00 0.71 10.15
C GLU A 30 -10.27 0.30 8.89
N ARG A 31 -11.04 -0.02 7.87
CA ARG A 31 -10.50 -0.32 6.55
C ARG A 31 -9.87 0.94 5.98
N PRO A 32 -8.63 0.89 5.48
CA PRO A 32 -7.96 2.08 4.96
C PRO A 32 -8.64 2.59 3.69
N ASN A 33 -8.59 3.90 3.49
CA ASN A 33 -8.84 4.49 2.17
C ASN A 33 -7.67 4.17 1.25
N ILE A 34 -7.97 3.71 0.03
CA ILE A 34 -6.97 3.34 -0.96
C ILE A 34 -7.07 4.30 -2.13
N ILE A 35 -6.00 5.01 -2.43
CA ILE A 35 -5.87 5.87 -3.60
C ILE A 35 -4.84 5.23 -4.53
N PHE A 36 -5.26 4.87 -5.73
CA PHE A 36 -4.38 4.37 -6.79
C PHE A 36 -4.27 5.42 -7.89
N ILE A 37 -3.06 5.90 -8.14
CA ILE A 37 -2.77 6.90 -9.17
C ILE A 37 -1.83 6.28 -10.19
N MET A 38 -2.19 6.33 -11.47
CA MET A 38 -1.37 5.87 -12.58
C MET A 38 -1.31 6.96 -13.65
N SER A 39 -0.12 7.34 -14.05
CA SER A 39 0.13 8.19 -15.21
C SER A 39 0.56 7.35 -16.39
N ASP A 40 0.14 7.74 -17.60
CA ASP A 40 0.58 7.16 -18.87
C ASP A 40 1.77 7.94 -19.41
N ASP A 41 2.68 7.26 -20.10
CA ASP A 41 3.88 7.84 -20.74
C ASP A 41 4.71 8.77 -19.83
N HIS A 42 4.69 8.52 -18.51
CA HIS A 42 5.47 9.27 -17.54
C HIS A 42 6.73 8.51 -17.14
N ALA A 43 7.86 8.96 -17.65
CA ALA A 43 9.14 8.32 -17.37
C ALA A 43 9.54 8.49 -15.89
N ARG A 44 10.11 7.44 -15.29
CA ARG A 44 10.66 7.47 -13.92
C ARG A 44 11.62 8.65 -13.70
N GLN A 45 12.44 8.96 -14.71
CA GLN A 45 13.43 10.05 -14.66
C GLN A 45 12.77 11.44 -14.53
N ALA A 46 11.50 11.59 -14.95
CA ALA A 46 10.77 12.84 -14.84
C ALA A 46 10.21 13.10 -13.44
N MET A 47 10.28 12.13 -12.53
CA MET A 47 9.96 12.34 -11.11
C MET A 47 11.21 12.74 -10.34
N SER A 48 11.20 13.93 -9.75
CA SER A 48 12.41 14.53 -9.14
C SER A 48 12.96 13.75 -7.96
N ILE A 49 12.15 12.98 -7.26
CA ILE A 49 12.58 12.11 -6.14
C ILE A 49 13.64 11.06 -6.54
N TYR A 50 13.72 10.70 -7.81
CA TYR A 50 14.74 9.77 -8.30
C TYR A 50 16.09 10.44 -8.63
N GLY A 51 16.19 11.77 -8.45
CA GLY A 51 17.47 12.50 -8.57
C GLY A 51 18.00 12.71 -10.00
N HIS A 52 17.22 12.41 -11.03
CA HIS A 52 17.65 12.65 -12.42
C HIS A 52 17.68 14.15 -12.74
N PRO A 53 18.62 14.64 -13.58
CA PRO A 53 18.74 16.06 -13.92
C PRO A 53 17.45 16.70 -14.46
N ILE A 54 16.61 15.95 -15.18
CA ILE A 54 15.34 16.45 -15.71
C ILE A 54 14.37 16.87 -14.60
N GLY A 55 14.43 16.24 -13.44
CA GLY A 55 13.63 16.60 -12.27
C GLY A 55 13.98 17.98 -11.69
N LYS A 56 15.17 18.52 -12.00
CA LYS A 56 15.54 19.90 -11.63
C LYS A 56 14.87 20.93 -12.52
N VAL A 57 14.57 20.57 -13.76
CA VAL A 57 13.91 21.45 -14.74
C VAL A 57 12.40 21.43 -14.58
N ALA A 58 11.85 20.26 -14.28
CA ALA A 58 10.41 20.04 -14.08
C ALA A 58 10.19 19.28 -12.75
N PRO A 59 10.27 19.97 -11.61
CA PRO A 59 10.13 19.33 -10.30
C PRO A 59 8.71 18.83 -10.05
N THR A 60 8.60 17.70 -9.35
CA THR A 60 7.33 17.05 -9.00
C THR A 60 7.08 17.03 -7.48
N PRO A 61 6.98 18.19 -6.81
CA PRO A 61 7.03 18.27 -5.34
C PRO A 61 5.92 17.49 -4.65
N ASN A 62 4.73 17.41 -5.23
CA ASN A 62 3.61 16.67 -4.64
C ASN A 62 3.80 15.15 -4.75
N ILE A 63 4.38 14.66 -5.84
CA ILE A 63 4.72 13.25 -6.01
C ILE A 63 5.88 12.90 -5.06
N ASP A 64 6.89 13.75 -5.02
CA ASP A 64 8.06 13.58 -4.15
C ASP A 64 7.67 13.51 -2.67
N ARG A 65 6.69 14.34 -2.24
CA ARG A 65 6.15 14.28 -0.89
C ARG A 65 5.58 12.90 -0.55
N ILE A 66 4.82 12.27 -1.47
CA ILE A 66 4.30 10.91 -1.25
C ILE A 66 5.46 9.93 -1.01
N GLY A 67 6.53 10.06 -1.79
CA GLY A 67 7.70 9.21 -1.62
C GLY A 67 8.47 9.48 -0.32
N HIS A 68 8.60 10.74 0.10
CA HIS A 68 9.29 11.10 1.34
C HIS A 68 8.51 10.71 2.60
N GLU A 69 7.18 10.77 2.56
CA GLU A 69 6.30 10.39 3.67
C GLU A 69 5.99 8.87 3.67
N GLY A 70 6.31 8.15 2.60
CA GLY A 70 6.00 6.74 2.41
C GLY A 70 7.20 5.93 1.96
N ALA A 71 7.12 5.31 0.78
CA ALA A 71 8.17 4.45 0.23
C ALA A 71 8.43 4.74 -1.26
N VAL A 72 9.69 4.67 -1.66
CA VAL A 72 10.13 4.80 -3.05
C VAL A 72 10.72 3.47 -3.51
N PHE A 73 10.09 2.86 -4.52
CA PHE A 73 10.59 1.63 -5.10
C PHE A 73 11.61 1.94 -6.21
N GLN A 74 12.86 1.52 -5.99
CA GLN A 74 13.93 1.70 -6.97
C GLN A 74 13.83 0.70 -8.13
N ASN A 75 13.37 -0.52 -7.84
CA ASN A 75 13.25 -1.62 -8.78
C ASN A 75 11.82 -2.16 -8.74
N ASN A 76 10.95 -1.58 -9.56
CA ASN A 76 9.59 -2.04 -9.76
C ASN A 76 9.37 -2.33 -11.26
N TYR A 77 8.92 -3.53 -11.57
CA TYR A 77 8.80 -4.01 -12.95
C TYR A 77 7.35 -4.20 -13.32
N CYS A 78 6.95 -3.70 -14.49
CA CYS A 78 5.61 -3.95 -15.02
C CYS A 78 5.53 -5.32 -15.71
N CYS A 79 4.37 -5.96 -15.62
CA CYS A 79 4.13 -7.24 -16.29
C CYS A 79 4.05 -7.12 -17.82
N ASN A 80 3.74 -5.94 -18.31
CA ASN A 80 3.67 -5.59 -19.72
C ASN A 80 3.82 -4.07 -19.85
N SER A 81 4.66 -3.60 -20.78
CA SER A 81 4.93 -2.17 -20.96
C SER A 81 3.99 -1.45 -21.92
N ILE A 82 3.08 -2.19 -22.59
CA ILE A 82 2.08 -1.59 -23.49
C ILE A 82 0.87 -1.15 -22.66
N SER A 83 0.33 0.04 -22.95
CA SER A 83 -0.74 0.72 -22.19
C SER A 83 -1.92 -0.17 -21.78
N GLY A 84 -2.65 -0.76 -22.72
CA GLY A 84 -3.81 -1.61 -22.44
C GLY A 84 -3.46 -2.88 -21.66
N PRO A 85 -2.49 -3.69 -22.11
CA PRO A 85 -2.04 -4.87 -21.39
C PRO A 85 -1.48 -4.60 -19.98
N SER A 86 -0.78 -3.48 -19.79
CA SER A 86 -0.31 -3.04 -18.46
C SER A 86 -1.50 -2.81 -17.51
N ARG A 87 -2.51 -2.07 -17.97
CA ARG A 87 -3.73 -1.79 -17.21
C ARG A 87 -4.49 -3.06 -16.88
N ALA A 88 -4.63 -3.98 -17.85
CA ALA A 88 -5.25 -5.27 -17.64
C ALA A 88 -4.51 -6.12 -16.60
N ALA A 89 -3.18 -6.09 -16.62
CA ALA A 89 -2.37 -6.78 -15.63
C ALA A 89 -2.55 -6.20 -14.22
N ILE A 90 -2.60 -4.88 -14.07
CA ILE A 90 -2.85 -4.20 -12.80
C ILE A 90 -4.26 -4.53 -12.28
N LEU A 91 -5.28 -4.43 -13.13
CA LEU A 91 -6.67 -4.70 -12.74
C LEU A 91 -6.90 -6.14 -12.29
N THR A 92 -6.26 -7.09 -12.95
CA THR A 92 -6.50 -8.53 -12.71
C THR A 92 -5.50 -9.18 -11.77
N GLY A 93 -4.35 -8.55 -11.51
CA GLY A 93 -3.22 -9.17 -10.82
C GLY A 93 -2.58 -10.32 -11.61
N LYS A 94 -2.84 -10.42 -12.94
CA LYS A 94 -2.38 -11.51 -13.79
C LYS A 94 -1.50 -11.00 -14.92
N HIS A 95 -0.46 -11.77 -15.26
CA HIS A 95 0.31 -11.52 -16.48
C HIS A 95 -0.57 -11.55 -17.74
N SER A 96 -0.18 -10.82 -18.78
CA SER A 96 -0.96 -10.66 -20.02
C SER A 96 -1.35 -11.98 -20.70
N HIS A 97 -0.50 -13.00 -20.65
CA HIS A 97 -0.82 -14.33 -21.19
C HIS A 97 -1.88 -15.08 -20.37
N LYS A 98 -2.10 -14.70 -19.11
CA LYS A 98 -3.13 -15.27 -18.22
C LYS A 98 -4.44 -14.50 -18.25
N ASN A 99 -4.38 -13.17 -18.42
CA ASN A 99 -5.60 -12.35 -18.53
C ASN A 99 -6.10 -12.24 -19.98
N GLY A 100 -5.34 -12.72 -20.96
CA GLY A 100 -5.72 -12.75 -22.37
C GLY A 100 -5.56 -11.44 -23.13
N PHE A 101 -5.15 -10.34 -22.47
CA PHE A 101 -5.02 -9.03 -23.10
C PHE A 101 -3.55 -8.68 -23.35
N MET A 102 -3.02 -9.11 -24.49
CA MET A 102 -1.58 -9.03 -24.80
C MET A 102 -1.16 -7.82 -25.63
N LYS A 103 -2.12 -7.13 -26.30
CA LYS A 103 -1.84 -6.01 -27.20
C LYS A 103 -3.05 -5.08 -27.35
N ASN A 104 -2.83 -3.81 -27.68
CA ASN A 104 -3.87 -2.78 -27.71
C ASN A 104 -4.99 -3.03 -28.73
N TRP A 105 -4.69 -3.70 -29.84
CA TRP A 105 -5.67 -4.02 -30.92
C TRP A 105 -6.25 -5.44 -30.79
N ALA A 106 -6.20 -6.01 -29.61
CA ALA A 106 -6.96 -7.21 -29.29
C ALA A 106 -8.46 -6.88 -29.19
N LYS A 107 -9.32 -7.91 -29.16
CA LYS A 107 -10.79 -7.79 -29.12
C LYS A 107 -11.36 -7.01 -27.90
N GLY A 108 -10.52 -6.40 -27.12
CA GLY A 108 -10.87 -5.71 -25.88
C GLY A 108 -10.54 -6.55 -24.65
N PHE A 109 -10.69 -5.91 -23.50
CA PHE A 109 -10.48 -6.56 -22.20
C PHE A 109 -11.71 -7.37 -21.80
N ASP A 110 -11.52 -8.62 -21.43
CA ASP A 110 -12.60 -9.45 -20.88
C ASP A 110 -12.96 -8.98 -19.46
N GLY A 111 -14.00 -8.18 -19.37
CA GLY A 111 -14.52 -7.63 -18.12
C GLY A 111 -15.23 -8.66 -17.23
N THR A 112 -15.42 -9.91 -17.66
CA THR A 112 -16.01 -10.97 -16.82
C THR A 112 -15.03 -11.46 -15.78
N GLN A 113 -13.74 -11.31 -16.01
CA GLN A 113 -12.69 -11.72 -15.11
C GLN A 113 -12.81 -11.04 -13.74
N GLN A 114 -12.29 -11.72 -12.72
CA GLN A 114 -12.12 -11.12 -11.41
C GLN A 114 -11.06 -10.02 -11.48
N THR A 115 -11.39 -8.85 -10.94
CA THR A 115 -10.50 -7.70 -10.88
C THR A 115 -10.44 -7.15 -9.45
N LEU A 116 -9.36 -6.45 -9.12
CA LEU A 116 -9.23 -5.80 -7.82
C LEU A 116 -10.44 -4.93 -7.46
N PRO A 117 -10.97 -4.07 -8.36
CA PRO A 117 -12.20 -3.33 -8.11
C PRO A 117 -13.39 -4.21 -7.70
N LYS A 118 -13.64 -5.30 -8.41
CA LYS A 118 -14.74 -6.23 -8.09
C LYS A 118 -14.58 -6.84 -6.70
N ILE A 119 -13.35 -7.23 -6.34
CA ILE A 119 -13.04 -7.78 -5.01
C ILE A 119 -13.33 -6.75 -3.93
N LEU A 120 -12.85 -5.53 -4.10
CA LEU A 120 -13.04 -4.45 -3.14
C LEU A 120 -14.53 -4.10 -2.99
N GLN A 121 -15.26 -4.01 -4.11
CA GLN A 121 -16.69 -3.75 -4.11
C GLN A 121 -17.48 -4.85 -3.39
N ALA A 122 -17.16 -6.11 -3.64
CA ALA A 122 -17.79 -7.26 -2.97
C ALA A 122 -17.53 -7.25 -1.45
N ASN A 123 -16.48 -6.57 -0.99
CA ASN A 123 -16.14 -6.39 0.42
C ASN A 123 -16.60 -5.04 0.98
N GLY A 124 -17.57 -4.36 0.35
CA GLY A 124 -18.18 -3.14 0.86
C GLY A 124 -17.40 -1.85 0.61
N THR A 125 -16.35 -1.89 -0.23
CA THR A 125 -15.61 -0.68 -0.60
C THR A 125 -16.39 0.10 -1.67
N ARG A 126 -16.66 1.38 -1.42
CA ARG A 126 -17.13 2.31 -2.45
C ARG A 126 -15.98 2.69 -3.37
N GLN A 127 -16.25 2.79 -4.64
CA GLN A 127 -15.23 3.08 -5.65
C GLN A 127 -15.60 4.32 -6.45
N LEU A 128 -14.60 5.17 -6.68
CA LEU A 128 -14.67 6.28 -7.63
C LEU A 128 -13.58 6.08 -8.68
N LEU A 129 -13.98 6.05 -9.94
CA LEU A 129 -13.08 6.00 -11.08
C LEU A 129 -13.10 7.36 -11.77
N LEU A 130 -11.94 8.04 -11.75
CA LEU A 130 -11.72 9.26 -12.51
C LEU A 130 -10.84 8.93 -13.72
N VAL A 131 -11.34 9.30 -14.91
CA VAL A 131 -10.65 9.07 -16.18
C VAL A 131 -10.51 10.40 -16.90
N SER A 132 -9.30 10.75 -17.31
CA SER A 132 -8.99 11.97 -18.06
C SER A 132 -8.48 11.63 -19.45
N GLY A 133 -9.26 12.01 -20.49
CA GLY A 133 -8.90 11.86 -21.91
C GLY A 133 -8.86 10.40 -22.40
N ILE A 134 -8.05 10.14 -23.45
CA ILE A 134 -7.75 8.78 -23.97
C ILE A 134 -6.97 7.95 -22.92
N LEU A 135 -6.43 8.63 -21.93
CA LEU A 135 -5.72 8.06 -20.82
C LEU A 135 -6.68 7.71 -19.68
N PHE A 136 -6.74 6.44 -19.34
CA PHE A 136 -7.44 5.99 -18.14
C PHE A 136 -6.59 6.30 -16.90
N LEU A 137 -6.83 7.44 -16.26
CA LEU A 137 -6.41 7.63 -14.89
C LEU A 137 -7.47 6.99 -13.99
N SER A 138 -7.20 5.83 -13.45
CA SER A 138 -8.08 5.21 -12.47
C SER A 138 -7.70 5.76 -11.10
N LEU A 139 -8.44 6.72 -10.58
CA LEU A 139 -8.39 7.10 -9.19
C LEU A 139 -9.43 6.27 -8.45
N GLN A 140 -8.99 5.30 -7.68
CA GLN A 140 -9.88 4.52 -6.84
C GLN A 140 -9.84 5.12 -5.43
N VAL A 141 -10.89 5.83 -5.04
CA VAL A 141 -11.07 6.33 -3.68
C VAL A 141 -12.01 5.36 -2.97
N SER A 142 -11.49 4.69 -1.96
CA SER A 142 -12.32 3.94 -1.01
C SER A 142 -12.80 4.91 0.06
N ILE A 143 -14.08 5.26 0.05
CA ILE A 143 -14.72 6.00 1.14
C ILE A 143 -15.47 4.96 1.96
N ILE A 144 -15.01 4.73 3.17
CA ILE A 144 -15.75 3.95 4.15
C ILE A 144 -16.57 4.95 4.95
N GLY A 145 -17.88 4.85 4.87
CA GLY A 145 -18.82 5.52 5.75
C GLY A 145 -19.11 4.65 6.94
#